data_f26e9ed98c3a3021fc33225acd0c9ba1
#
_entry.id   f26e9ed98c3a3021fc33225acd0c9ba1
#
_cell.length_a   1.000
_cell.length_b   1.000
_cell.length_c   1.000
_cell.angle_alpha   90.00
_cell.angle_beta   90.00
_cell.angle_gamma   90.00
#
_symmetry.space_group_name_H-M   'P 1'
#
loop_
_entity.id
_entity.type
_entity.pdbx_description
1 polymer ?
#
loop_
_entity_poly.entity_id
_entity_poly.type
_entity_poly.pdbx_seq_one_letter_code
_entity_poly.pdbx_strand_id
1 'polypeptide(L)'
;MVLEKLGDSLKNTLSKITNSIFVDEKLINELVKDIQRALLQSDTNVQLVFDLSKKIKERAAEKTPHGITQREHLVKVVYEELTGFLGKEAHEIKIAKKPTQIMLVGLFGSGKTTTAGKLAKFYKKRGYKVAVMQTDTWRPAAYDQLEQLAKSAGVDFLGIKKEKDPLNIYLAFEQKIKDYDIVIVDTAGRDALSEELIAELNNLHKTVQAEEKLLVISADLGQAAQKQAQAFHETCGVTGVIVTKLEGT
;
A
#
# COMPACT_ATOMS: atom_id res chain seq x y z
N MET A 1 1.62 20.89 -4.84
CA MET A 1 1.97 19.46 -5.00
C MET A 1 0.89 18.76 -5.83
N VAL A 2 1.20 17.64 -6.50
CA VAL A 2 0.24 16.97 -7.44
C VAL A 2 -1.02 16.52 -6.70
N LEU A 3 -0.87 15.92 -5.51
CA LEU A 3 -2.01 15.44 -4.70
C LEU A 3 -2.92 16.57 -4.21
N GLU A 4 -2.38 17.73 -3.86
CA GLU A 4 -3.19 18.90 -3.49
C GLU A 4 -4.00 19.40 -4.68
N LYS A 5 -3.39 19.50 -5.87
CA LYS A 5 -4.08 19.89 -7.10
C LYS A 5 -5.19 18.91 -7.46
N LEU A 6 -4.95 17.61 -7.30
CA LEU A 6 -5.98 16.58 -7.48
C LEU A 6 -7.14 16.78 -6.51
N GLY A 7 -6.84 16.95 -5.21
CA GLY A 7 -7.83 17.20 -4.17
C GLY A 7 -8.66 18.44 -4.45
N ASP A 8 -8.02 19.55 -4.81
CA ASP A 8 -8.72 20.80 -5.14
C ASP A 8 -9.57 20.66 -6.41
N SER A 9 -9.07 19.97 -7.44
CA SER A 9 -9.82 19.71 -8.66
C SER A 9 -11.07 18.88 -8.40
N LEU A 10 -10.96 17.79 -7.63
CA LEU A 10 -12.10 16.95 -7.24
C LEU A 10 -13.09 17.74 -6.36
N LYS A 11 -12.61 18.52 -5.39
CA LYS A 11 -13.44 19.37 -4.55
C LYS A 11 -14.22 20.41 -5.37
N ASN A 12 -13.54 21.09 -6.30
CA ASN A 12 -14.18 22.06 -7.20
C ASN A 12 -15.24 21.39 -8.08
N THR A 13 -14.95 20.17 -8.57
CA THR A 13 -15.89 19.39 -9.37
C THR A 13 -17.14 19.02 -8.56
N LEU A 14 -17.00 18.58 -7.32
CA LEU A 14 -18.12 18.29 -6.41
C LEU A 14 -18.92 19.57 -6.09
N SER A 15 -18.24 20.71 -5.91
CA SER A 15 -18.90 22.00 -5.65
C SER A 15 -19.80 22.45 -6.80
N LYS A 16 -19.50 22.09 -8.05
CA LYS A 16 -20.38 22.35 -9.21
C LYS A 16 -21.72 21.65 -9.07
N ILE A 17 -21.74 20.42 -8.53
CA ILE A 17 -23.00 19.69 -8.30
C ILE A 17 -23.84 20.40 -7.23
N THR A 18 -23.21 20.79 -6.12
CA THR A 18 -23.92 21.43 -5.01
C THR A 18 -24.50 22.79 -5.39
N ASN A 19 -23.86 23.50 -6.31
CA ASN A 19 -24.28 24.82 -6.78
C ASN A 19 -25.20 24.81 -8.01
N SER A 20 -25.42 23.64 -8.66
CA SER A 20 -26.28 23.53 -9.82
C SER A 20 -27.76 23.57 -9.42
N ILE A 21 -28.59 24.20 -10.23
CA ILE A 21 -30.06 24.28 -10.01
C ILE A 21 -30.71 22.98 -10.48
N PHE A 22 -30.25 22.43 -11.61
CA PHE A 22 -30.77 21.21 -12.21
C PHE A 22 -29.62 20.22 -12.44
N VAL A 23 -29.95 18.93 -12.35
CA VAL A 23 -29.06 17.83 -12.72
C VAL A 23 -29.57 17.28 -14.06
N ASP A 24 -28.86 17.62 -15.12
CA ASP A 24 -29.10 17.13 -16.47
C ASP A 24 -27.92 16.29 -16.98
N GLU A 25 -28.09 15.64 -18.11
CA GLU A 25 -27.06 14.83 -18.76
C GLU A 25 -25.81 15.66 -19.10
N LYS A 26 -25.98 16.95 -19.41
CA LYS A 26 -24.88 17.85 -19.70
C LYS A 26 -24.01 18.06 -18.48
N LEU A 27 -24.60 18.33 -17.31
CA LEU A 27 -23.88 18.47 -16.04
C LEU A 27 -23.13 17.19 -15.68
N ILE A 28 -23.76 16.02 -15.82
CA ILE A 28 -23.12 14.71 -15.57
C ILE A 28 -21.91 14.52 -16.49
N ASN A 29 -22.04 14.84 -17.78
CA ASN A 29 -20.94 14.71 -18.73
C ASN A 29 -19.79 15.68 -18.46
N GLU A 30 -20.07 16.92 -18.07
CA GLU A 30 -19.05 17.91 -17.67
C GLU A 30 -18.31 17.45 -16.41
N LEU A 31 -19.03 16.99 -15.41
CA LEU A 31 -18.47 16.48 -14.15
C LEU A 31 -17.55 15.27 -14.40
N VAL A 32 -17.99 14.31 -15.21
CA VAL A 32 -17.17 13.14 -15.55
C VAL A 32 -15.91 13.55 -16.30
N LYS A 33 -16.00 14.50 -17.24
CA LYS A 33 -14.82 15.05 -17.93
C LYS A 33 -13.83 15.73 -16.98
N ASP A 34 -14.32 16.47 -15.97
CA ASP A 34 -13.48 17.13 -15.00
C ASP A 34 -12.76 16.11 -14.10
N ILE A 35 -13.47 15.05 -13.66
CA ILE A 35 -12.87 13.93 -12.91
C ILE A 35 -11.81 13.21 -13.78
N GLN A 36 -12.13 12.89 -15.02
CA GLN A 36 -11.17 12.27 -15.96
C GLN A 36 -9.92 13.11 -16.10
N ARG A 37 -10.08 14.41 -16.35
CA ARG A 37 -8.94 15.34 -16.50
C ARG A 37 -8.07 15.37 -15.25
N ALA A 38 -8.69 15.48 -14.07
CA ALA A 38 -7.97 15.53 -12.81
C ALA A 38 -7.16 14.24 -12.56
N LEU A 39 -7.75 13.07 -12.80
CA LEU A 39 -7.09 11.77 -12.62
C LEU A 39 -5.97 11.54 -13.66
N LEU A 40 -6.22 11.86 -14.93
CA LEU A 40 -5.20 11.72 -15.99
C LEU A 40 -4.02 12.68 -15.79
N GLN A 41 -4.25 13.90 -15.30
CA GLN A 41 -3.17 14.84 -14.93
C GLN A 41 -2.35 14.35 -13.73
N SER A 42 -2.90 13.44 -12.93
CA SER A 42 -2.22 12.79 -11.82
C SER A 42 -1.60 11.44 -12.20
N ASP A 43 -1.38 11.20 -13.49
CA ASP A 43 -0.78 9.96 -14.04
C ASP A 43 -1.54 8.67 -13.69
N THR A 44 -2.86 8.78 -13.47
CA THR A 44 -3.69 7.59 -13.24
C THR A 44 -3.85 6.79 -14.53
N ASN A 45 -3.85 5.46 -14.43
CA ASN A 45 -4.03 4.56 -15.57
C ASN A 45 -5.33 4.87 -16.34
N VAL A 46 -5.21 5.04 -17.66
CA VAL A 46 -6.30 5.47 -18.56
C VAL A 46 -7.51 4.50 -18.49
N GLN A 47 -7.25 3.19 -18.44
CA GLN A 47 -8.34 2.20 -18.39
C GLN A 47 -9.13 2.32 -17.07
N LEU A 48 -8.44 2.50 -15.95
CA LEU A 48 -9.09 2.70 -14.65
C LEU A 48 -9.95 3.97 -14.63
N VAL A 49 -9.46 5.07 -15.23
CA VAL A 49 -10.21 6.32 -15.35
C VAL A 49 -11.43 6.15 -16.24
N PHE A 50 -11.31 5.40 -17.33
CA PHE A 50 -12.43 5.10 -18.22
C PHE A 50 -13.51 4.28 -17.52
N ASP A 51 -13.12 3.21 -16.81
CA ASP A 51 -14.04 2.32 -16.09
C ASP A 51 -14.78 3.06 -14.96
N LEU A 52 -14.07 3.90 -14.20
CA LEU A 52 -14.69 4.77 -13.19
C LEU A 52 -15.70 5.72 -13.82
N SER A 53 -15.32 6.37 -14.90
CA SER A 53 -16.18 7.32 -15.63
C SER A 53 -17.46 6.67 -16.15
N LYS A 54 -17.35 5.47 -16.68
CA LYS A 54 -18.48 4.67 -17.16
C LYS A 54 -19.44 4.34 -16.01
N LYS A 55 -18.90 3.86 -14.88
CA LYS A 55 -19.71 3.55 -13.68
C LYS A 55 -20.44 4.76 -13.13
N ILE A 56 -19.76 5.92 -13.05
CA ILE A 56 -20.41 7.16 -12.59
C ILE A 56 -21.58 7.53 -13.52
N LYS A 57 -21.41 7.48 -14.85
CA LYS A 57 -22.48 7.80 -15.79
C LYS A 57 -23.66 6.83 -15.70
N GLU A 58 -23.40 5.53 -15.68
CA GLU A 58 -24.42 4.49 -15.58
C GLU A 58 -25.25 4.66 -14.31
N ARG A 59 -24.60 4.81 -13.16
CA ARG A 59 -25.27 4.97 -11.87
C ARG A 59 -25.99 6.32 -11.74
N ALA A 60 -25.43 7.40 -12.29
CA ALA A 60 -26.07 8.72 -12.28
C ALA A 60 -27.35 8.77 -13.15
N ALA A 61 -27.46 7.89 -14.15
CA ALA A 61 -28.66 7.75 -14.99
C ALA A 61 -29.73 6.87 -14.35
N GLU A 62 -29.45 6.16 -13.26
CA GLU A 62 -30.43 5.35 -12.56
C GLU A 62 -31.54 6.22 -11.93
N LYS A 63 -32.70 5.60 -11.70
CA LYS A 63 -33.83 6.29 -11.06
C LYS A 63 -33.41 6.74 -9.64
N THR A 64 -33.58 8.03 -9.38
CA THR A 64 -33.31 8.60 -8.08
C THR A 64 -34.14 7.90 -6.98
N PRO A 65 -33.50 7.40 -5.92
CA PRO A 65 -34.21 6.77 -4.81
C PRO A 65 -35.23 7.70 -4.15
N HIS A 66 -36.31 7.13 -3.58
CA HIS A 66 -37.30 7.91 -2.85
C HIS A 66 -36.67 8.61 -1.66
N GLY A 67 -37.05 9.86 -1.44
CA GLY A 67 -36.63 10.67 -0.26
C GLY A 67 -35.34 11.46 -0.43
N ILE A 68 -34.69 11.40 -1.59
CA ILE A 68 -33.51 12.22 -1.92
C ILE A 68 -33.71 12.96 -3.25
N THR A 69 -33.02 14.09 -3.41
CA THR A 69 -33.01 14.85 -4.65
C THR A 69 -32.04 14.23 -5.67
N GLN A 70 -32.23 14.52 -6.97
CA GLN A 70 -31.27 14.11 -8.02
C GLN A 70 -29.83 14.58 -7.74
N ARG A 71 -29.70 15.77 -7.12
CA ARG A 71 -28.41 16.33 -6.72
C ARG A 71 -27.74 15.48 -5.64
N GLU A 72 -28.46 15.14 -4.59
CA GLU A 72 -27.97 14.28 -3.52
C GLU A 72 -27.61 12.89 -4.03
N HIS A 73 -28.44 12.34 -4.94
CA HIS A 73 -28.14 11.08 -5.61
C HIS A 73 -26.83 11.16 -6.38
N LEU A 74 -26.62 12.20 -7.22
CA LEU A 74 -25.39 12.37 -7.99
C LEU A 74 -24.15 12.53 -7.11
N VAL A 75 -24.21 13.34 -6.04
CA VAL A 75 -23.12 13.49 -5.07
C VAL A 75 -22.79 12.15 -4.44
N LYS A 76 -23.80 11.39 -4.01
CA LYS A 76 -23.64 10.07 -3.42
C LYS A 76 -22.97 9.09 -4.39
N VAL A 77 -23.43 9.03 -5.63
CA VAL A 77 -22.85 8.17 -6.68
C VAL A 77 -21.37 8.49 -6.89
N VAL A 78 -21.01 9.77 -7.06
CA VAL A 78 -19.62 10.18 -7.28
C VAL A 78 -18.76 9.85 -6.08
N TYR A 79 -19.26 10.11 -4.86
CA TYR A 79 -18.54 9.79 -3.62
C TYR A 79 -18.29 8.28 -3.49
N GLU A 80 -19.31 7.46 -3.70
CA GLU A 80 -19.21 6.00 -3.58
C GLU A 80 -18.28 5.40 -4.64
N GLU A 81 -18.34 5.89 -5.90
CA GLU A 81 -17.46 5.41 -6.96
C GLU A 81 -16.00 5.82 -6.74
N LEU A 82 -15.74 7.06 -6.30
CA LEU A 82 -14.39 7.50 -5.94
C LEU A 82 -13.86 6.73 -4.73
N THR A 83 -14.68 6.51 -3.71
CA THR A 83 -14.29 5.71 -2.53
C THR A 83 -14.02 4.27 -2.92
N GLY A 84 -14.86 3.70 -3.81
CA GLY A 84 -14.65 2.37 -4.36
C GLY A 84 -13.38 2.25 -5.18
N PHE A 85 -13.06 3.28 -5.96
CA PHE A 85 -11.83 3.37 -6.73
C PHE A 85 -10.57 3.38 -5.84
N LEU A 86 -10.64 3.99 -4.65
CA LEU A 86 -9.57 4.03 -3.66
C LEU A 86 -9.52 2.79 -2.75
N GLY A 87 -10.37 1.78 -2.96
CA GLY A 87 -10.32 0.50 -2.24
C GLY A 87 -11.38 0.31 -1.15
N LYS A 88 -12.35 1.22 -1.01
CA LYS A 88 -13.50 1.21 -0.08
C LYS A 88 -13.14 1.25 1.40
N GLU A 89 -12.44 0.24 1.92
CA GLU A 89 -12.13 0.07 3.33
C GLU A 89 -10.63 0.06 3.57
N ALA A 90 -10.21 0.62 4.70
CA ALA A 90 -8.83 0.51 5.14
C ALA A 90 -8.54 -0.93 5.59
N HIS A 91 -7.47 -1.52 5.08
CA HIS A 91 -7.00 -2.81 5.56
C HIS A 91 -6.35 -2.64 6.94
N GLU A 92 -6.88 -3.33 7.94
CA GLU A 92 -6.29 -3.38 9.27
C GLU A 92 -5.55 -4.71 9.48
N ILE A 93 -4.29 -4.62 9.85
CA ILE A 93 -3.51 -5.80 10.23
C ILE A 93 -4.02 -6.32 11.58
N LYS A 94 -4.61 -7.51 11.56
CA LYS A 94 -5.15 -8.15 12.76
C LYS A 94 -4.07 -8.96 13.47
N ILE A 95 -3.78 -8.60 14.70
CA ILE A 95 -2.85 -9.35 15.56
C ILE A 95 -3.65 -10.48 16.25
N ALA A 96 -4.02 -11.50 15.46
CA ALA A 96 -4.89 -12.58 15.92
C ALA A 96 -4.14 -13.73 16.64
N LYS A 97 -2.87 -13.92 16.30
CA LYS A 97 -2.01 -14.92 16.94
C LYS A 97 -0.65 -14.35 17.31
N LYS A 98 0.09 -15.05 18.12
CA LYS A 98 1.45 -14.68 18.57
C LYS A 98 2.44 -15.80 18.23
N PRO A 99 3.52 -15.48 17.54
CA PRO A 99 3.81 -14.20 16.91
C PRO A 99 2.95 -13.96 15.66
N THR A 100 2.52 -12.72 15.41
CA THR A 100 2.08 -12.30 14.09
C THR A 100 3.32 -11.88 13.30
N GLN A 101 3.55 -12.49 12.16
CA GLN A 101 4.70 -12.18 11.31
C GLN A 101 4.28 -11.29 10.14
N ILE A 102 5.00 -10.19 9.96
CA ILE A 102 4.78 -9.21 8.89
C ILE A 102 6.02 -9.18 8.01
N MET A 103 5.90 -9.68 6.78
CA MET A 103 7.00 -9.71 5.81
C MET A 103 6.88 -8.52 4.86
N LEU A 104 7.93 -7.70 4.77
CA LEU A 104 8.00 -6.56 3.85
C LEU A 104 8.70 -6.97 2.57
N VAL A 105 8.02 -6.84 1.44
CA VAL A 105 8.55 -7.15 0.10
C VAL A 105 8.53 -5.91 -0.79
N GLY A 106 9.32 -5.89 -1.85
CA GLY A 106 9.38 -4.75 -2.78
C GLY A 106 10.79 -4.54 -3.36
N LEU A 107 10.91 -3.68 -4.36
CA LEU A 107 12.19 -3.41 -5.02
C LEU A 107 13.16 -2.61 -4.13
N PHE A 108 14.41 -2.52 -4.57
CA PHE A 108 15.42 -1.67 -3.96
C PHE A 108 14.93 -0.21 -3.91
N GLY A 109 15.27 0.49 -2.83
CA GLY A 109 14.90 1.90 -2.68
C GLY A 109 13.42 2.19 -2.42
N SER A 110 12.53 1.17 -2.37
CA SER A 110 11.10 1.37 -2.08
C SER A 110 10.79 1.79 -0.64
N GLY A 111 11.75 1.68 0.28
CA GLY A 111 11.60 2.11 1.67
C GLY A 111 11.25 1.00 2.67
N LYS A 112 11.46 -0.28 2.35
CA LYS A 112 11.16 -1.43 3.24
C LYS A 112 11.78 -1.29 4.63
N THR A 113 13.10 -1.11 4.70
CA THR A 113 13.84 -1.00 5.97
C THR A 113 13.34 0.16 6.83
N THR A 114 13.08 1.33 6.21
CA THR A 114 12.49 2.49 6.90
C THR A 114 11.08 2.19 7.39
N THR A 115 10.29 1.49 6.58
CA THR A 115 8.93 1.06 6.92
C THR A 115 8.95 0.06 8.07
N ALA A 116 9.90 -0.89 8.09
CA ALA A 116 10.07 -1.82 9.21
C ALA A 116 10.27 -1.08 10.53
N GLY A 117 11.16 -0.08 10.56
CA GLY A 117 11.37 0.75 11.74
C GLY A 117 10.14 1.56 12.17
N LYS A 118 9.40 2.13 11.20
CA LYS A 118 8.16 2.88 11.48
C LYS A 118 7.05 1.97 12.03
N LEU A 119 6.83 0.81 11.43
CA LEU A 119 5.86 -0.19 11.91
C LEU A 119 6.23 -0.71 13.29
N ALA A 120 7.52 -1.01 13.52
CA ALA A 120 8.00 -1.45 14.83
C ALA A 120 7.68 -0.43 15.92
N LYS A 121 7.98 0.85 15.67
CA LYS A 121 7.64 1.96 16.58
C LYS A 121 6.14 2.11 16.81
N PHE A 122 5.34 1.94 15.74
CA PHE A 122 3.89 2.04 15.79
C PHE A 122 3.28 0.97 16.71
N TYR A 123 3.69 -0.29 16.56
CA TYR A 123 3.19 -1.39 17.39
C TYR A 123 3.75 -1.35 18.81
N LYS A 124 5.02 -0.98 18.98
CA LYS A 124 5.62 -0.78 20.30
C LYS A 124 4.84 0.25 21.14
N LYS A 125 4.43 1.37 20.52
CA LYS A 125 3.60 2.39 21.18
C LYS A 125 2.23 1.88 21.61
N ARG A 126 1.74 0.81 20.99
CA ARG A 126 0.48 0.13 21.33
C ARG A 126 0.61 -0.98 22.36
N GLY A 127 1.82 -1.13 22.92
CA GLY A 127 2.10 -2.10 24.00
C GLY A 127 2.50 -3.49 23.54
N TYR A 128 2.68 -3.72 22.23
CA TYR A 128 3.12 -5.01 21.71
C TYR A 128 4.62 -5.22 21.95
N LYS A 129 5.03 -6.46 22.22
CA LYS A 129 6.42 -6.89 22.22
C LYS A 129 6.84 -7.18 20.79
N VAL A 130 7.67 -6.30 20.22
CA VAL A 130 8.02 -6.29 18.79
C VAL A 130 9.49 -6.61 18.58
N ALA A 131 9.78 -7.41 17.55
CA ALA A 131 11.11 -7.55 16.99
C ALA A 131 11.12 -7.19 15.51
N VAL A 132 12.25 -6.70 15.02
CA VAL A 132 12.55 -6.58 13.59
C VAL A 132 13.62 -7.57 13.22
N MET A 133 13.44 -8.28 12.11
CA MET A 133 14.37 -9.27 11.60
C MET A 133 14.97 -8.80 10.29
N GLN A 134 16.30 -8.82 10.20
CA GLN A 134 17.04 -8.46 9.01
C GLN A 134 17.32 -9.71 8.18
N THR A 135 16.75 -9.78 6.99
CA THR A 135 17.00 -10.82 5.99
C THR A 135 17.49 -10.28 4.65
N ASP A 136 17.80 -8.96 4.56
CA ASP A 136 18.44 -8.36 3.39
C ASP A 136 19.95 -8.62 3.43
N THR A 137 20.37 -9.73 2.82
CA THR A 137 21.77 -10.16 2.79
C THR A 137 22.59 -9.56 1.63
N TRP A 138 21.93 -8.77 0.76
CA TRP A 138 22.55 -8.18 -0.44
C TRP A 138 23.25 -6.85 -0.17
N ARG A 139 22.61 -6.00 0.66
CA ARG A 139 23.15 -4.69 0.96
C ARG A 139 24.08 -4.74 2.17
N PRO A 140 25.36 -4.35 2.01
CA PRO A 140 26.32 -4.40 3.13
C PRO A 140 25.87 -3.60 4.36
N ALA A 141 25.18 -2.48 4.17
CA ALA A 141 24.71 -1.60 5.24
C ALA A 141 23.33 -1.98 5.80
N ALA A 142 22.61 -2.98 5.25
CA ALA A 142 21.25 -3.31 5.67
C ALA A 142 21.17 -3.73 7.14
N TYR A 143 22.13 -4.53 7.58
CA TYR A 143 22.24 -4.95 8.97
C TYR A 143 22.33 -3.77 9.92
N ASP A 144 23.34 -2.91 9.75
CA ASP A 144 23.60 -1.78 10.64
C ASP A 144 22.46 -0.75 10.58
N GLN A 145 21.85 -0.56 9.41
CA GLN A 145 20.70 0.33 9.22
C GLN A 145 19.47 -0.12 10.02
N LEU A 146 19.07 -1.40 9.90
CA LEU A 146 17.91 -1.91 10.61
C LEU A 146 18.16 -2.02 12.12
N GLU A 147 19.37 -2.38 12.53
CA GLU A 147 19.76 -2.39 13.94
C GLU A 147 19.62 -0.99 14.58
N GLN A 148 20.09 0.06 13.89
CA GLN A 148 19.94 1.44 14.36
C GLN A 148 18.47 1.87 14.46
N LEU A 149 17.65 1.48 13.49
CA LEU A 149 16.21 1.75 13.51
C LEU A 149 15.51 1.01 14.65
N ALA A 150 15.86 -0.26 14.90
CA ALA A 150 15.33 -1.04 16.02
C ALA A 150 15.66 -0.37 17.36
N LYS A 151 16.91 0.03 17.54
CA LYS A 151 17.37 0.75 18.73
C LYS A 151 16.61 2.07 18.93
N SER A 152 16.42 2.83 17.85
CA SER A 152 15.67 4.09 17.88
C SER A 152 14.18 3.88 18.20
N ALA A 153 13.59 2.77 17.74
CA ALA A 153 12.22 2.40 18.03
C ALA A 153 12.02 1.76 19.41
N GLY A 154 13.12 1.35 20.07
CA GLY A 154 13.11 0.64 21.37
C GLY A 154 12.56 -0.79 21.25
N VAL A 155 12.85 -1.49 20.14
CA VAL A 155 12.44 -2.87 19.87
C VAL A 155 13.66 -3.76 19.69
N ASP A 156 13.44 -5.08 19.78
CA ASP A 156 14.52 -6.04 19.61
C ASP A 156 14.89 -6.21 18.14
N PHE A 157 16.19 -6.42 17.91
CA PHE A 157 16.78 -6.68 16.61
C PHE A 157 17.20 -8.15 16.50
N LEU A 158 16.84 -8.80 15.39
CA LEU A 158 17.21 -10.16 15.05
C LEU A 158 17.96 -10.14 13.72
N GLY A 159 19.23 -10.52 13.73
CA GLY A 159 20.05 -10.55 12.53
C GLY A 159 21.39 -11.19 12.79
N ILE A 160 22.04 -11.71 11.74
CA ILE A 160 23.38 -12.31 11.81
C ILE A 160 24.28 -11.57 10.82
N LYS A 161 25.25 -10.87 11.36
CA LYS A 161 26.20 -10.10 10.53
C LYS A 161 27.01 -11.05 9.65
N LYS A 162 27.10 -10.74 8.36
CA LYS A 162 27.82 -11.51 7.34
C LYS A 162 27.16 -12.85 6.89
N GLU A 163 26.01 -13.22 7.46
CA GLU A 163 25.24 -14.33 6.87
C GLU A 163 24.73 -13.92 5.48
N LYS A 164 24.82 -14.85 4.52
CA LYS A 164 24.45 -14.61 3.12
C LYS A 164 23.13 -15.26 2.72
N ASP A 165 22.66 -16.21 3.51
CA ASP A 165 21.40 -16.90 3.27
C ASP A 165 20.32 -16.35 4.24
N PRO A 166 19.27 -15.67 3.73
CA PRO A 166 18.18 -15.15 4.55
C PRO A 166 17.44 -16.24 5.32
N LEU A 167 17.40 -17.48 4.80
CA LEU A 167 16.78 -18.61 5.49
C LEU A 167 17.54 -19.02 6.73
N ASN A 168 18.88 -19.03 6.68
CA ASN A 168 19.71 -19.33 7.85
C ASN A 168 19.49 -18.31 8.96
N ILE A 169 19.32 -17.03 8.60
CA ILE A 169 18.99 -15.98 9.59
C ILE A 169 17.64 -16.29 10.24
N TYR A 170 16.60 -16.58 9.47
CA TYR A 170 15.29 -16.86 10.01
C TYR A 170 15.29 -18.09 10.93
N LEU A 171 15.87 -19.20 10.48
CA LEU A 171 15.95 -20.47 11.22
C LEU A 171 16.72 -20.32 12.53
N ALA A 172 17.80 -19.52 12.54
CA ALA A 172 18.56 -19.26 13.76
C ALA A 172 17.75 -18.60 14.88
N PHE A 173 16.71 -17.85 14.52
CA PHE A 173 15.84 -17.17 15.47
C PHE A 173 14.44 -17.81 15.62
N GLU A 174 14.15 -18.94 14.97
CA GLU A 174 12.83 -19.58 14.95
C GLU A 174 12.24 -19.81 16.36
N GLN A 175 13.04 -20.18 17.33
CA GLN A 175 12.56 -20.33 18.71
C GLN A 175 12.35 -18.99 19.40
N LYS A 176 13.25 -18.03 19.15
CA LYS A 176 13.22 -16.72 19.80
C LYS A 176 12.04 -15.86 19.31
N ILE A 177 11.60 -16.00 18.04
CA ILE A 177 10.44 -15.25 17.53
C ILE A 177 9.15 -15.55 18.28
N LYS A 178 9.03 -16.71 18.92
CA LYS A 178 7.85 -17.09 19.75
C LYS A 178 7.69 -16.20 20.99
N ASP A 179 8.74 -15.50 21.40
CA ASP A 179 8.73 -14.60 22.56
C ASP A 179 8.07 -13.25 22.27
N TYR A 180 7.74 -12.97 20.99
CA TYR A 180 7.19 -11.69 20.54
C TYR A 180 5.73 -11.77 20.18
N ASP A 181 5.05 -10.64 20.27
CA ASP A 181 3.70 -10.49 19.74
C ASP A 181 3.73 -10.29 18.22
N ILE A 182 4.74 -9.52 17.74
CA ILE A 182 4.90 -9.16 16.32
C ILE A 182 6.37 -9.28 15.94
N VAL A 183 6.62 -9.90 14.79
CA VAL A 183 7.94 -9.94 14.15
C VAL A 183 7.82 -9.34 12.75
N ILE A 184 8.58 -8.29 12.48
CA ILE A 184 8.62 -7.62 11.17
C ILE A 184 9.88 -8.08 10.44
N VAL A 185 9.71 -8.77 9.31
CA VAL A 185 10.79 -9.32 8.50
C VAL A 185 11.09 -8.37 7.34
N ASP A 186 12.27 -7.74 7.37
CA ASP A 186 12.77 -6.87 6.31
C ASP A 186 13.55 -7.70 5.29
N THR A 187 13.01 -7.84 4.07
CA THR A 187 13.61 -8.66 3.03
C THR A 187 14.49 -7.86 2.08
N ALA A 188 15.32 -8.56 1.34
CA ALA A 188 16.11 -7.99 0.27
C ALA A 188 15.22 -7.28 -0.78
N GLY A 189 15.80 -6.28 -1.43
CA GLY A 189 15.22 -5.65 -2.62
C GLY A 189 16.31 -5.52 -3.68
N ARG A 190 15.97 -5.83 -4.93
CA ARG A 190 16.84 -5.61 -6.08
C ARG A 190 16.22 -4.58 -7.00
N ASP A 191 16.96 -4.12 -8.01
CA ASP A 191 16.51 -3.11 -8.97
C ASP A 191 15.39 -3.62 -9.88
N ALA A 192 15.30 -4.95 -10.03
CA ALA A 192 14.24 -5.62 -10.78
C ALA A 192 13.83 -6.94 -10.11
N LEU A 193 12.68 -7.48 -10.50
CA LEU A 193 12.25 -8.83 -10.15
C LEU A 193 13.03 -9.85 -10.99
N SER A 194 14.28 -10.11 -10.59
CA SER A 194 15.09 -11.17 -11.19
C SER A 194 14.62 -12.55 -10.72
N GLU A 195 14.93 -13.59 -11.51
CA GLU A 195 14.60 -14.97 -11.15
C GLU A 195 15.18 -15.37 -9.77
N GLU A 196 16.37 -14.86 -9.44
CA GLU A 196 17.01 -15.13 -8.16
C GLU A 196 16.27 -14.46 -6.99
N LEU A 197 15.78 -13.21 -7.14
CA LEU A 197 14.97 -12.56 -6.11
C LEU A 197 13.63 -13.30 -5.93
N ILE A 198 13.01 -13.72 -7.03
CA ILE A 198 11.76 -14.48 -7.01
C ILE A 198 11.98 -15.80 -6.26
N ALA A 199 13.07 -16.54 -6.57
CA ALA A 199 13.40 -17.79 -5.89
C ALA A 199 13.68 -17.59 -4.39
N GLU A 200 14.45 -16.56 -4.04
CA GLU A 200 14.73 -16.19 -2.64
C GLU A 200 13.46 -15.85 -1.86
N LEU A 201 12.61 -14.98 -2.41
CA LEU A 201 11.35 -14.59 -1.79
C LEU A 201 10.38 -15.77 -1.66
N ASN A 202 10.30 -16.65 -2.66
CA ASN A 202 9.48 -17.86 -2.59
C ASN A 202 9.94 -18.79 -1.48
N ASN A 203 11.25 -19.02 -1.34
CA ASN A 203 11.80 -19.86 -0.29
C ASN A 203 11.56 -19.25 1.09
N LEU A 204 11.84 -17.96 1.23
CA LEU A 204 11.61 -17.26 2.48
C LEU A 204 10.11 -17.24 2.86
N HIS A 205 9.22 -16.96 1.89
CA HIS A 205 7.78 -16.98 2.08
C HIS A 205 7.26 -18.35 2.59
N LYS A 206 7.72 -19.44 1.98
CA LYS A 206 7.32 -20.81 2.37
C LYS A 206 7.77 -21.16 3.80
N THR A 207 8.92 -20.62 4.23
CA THR A 207 9.49 -20.89 5.55
C THR A 207 8.89 -19.99 6.62
N VAL A 208 8.80 -18.68 6.36
CA VAL A 208 8.28 -17.70 7.31
C VAL A 208 6.77 -17.85 7.51
N GLN A 209 6.02 -18.18 6.45
CA GLN A 209 4.55 -18.29 6.47
C GLN A 209 3.89 -17.07 7.14
N ALA A 210 4.38 -15.87 6.81
CA ALA A 210 3.89 -14.63 7.39
C ALA A 210 2.38 -14.45 7.17
N GLU A 211 1.67 -13.99 8.20
CA GLU A 211 0.25 -13.62 8.12
C GLU A 211 0.04 -12.44 7.19
N GLU A 212 0.95 -11.48 7.26
CA GLU A 212 0.92 -10.29 6.40
C GLU A 212 2.17 -10.22 5.52
N LYS A 213 1.94 -10.06 4.25
CA LYS A 213 2.97 -9.84 3.23
C LYS A 213 2.70 -8.50 2.56
N LEU A 214 3.40 -7.48 3.04
CA LEU A 214 3.15 -6.10 2.64
C LEU A 214 4.13 -5.69 1.54
N LEU A 215 3.58 -5.39 0.38
CA LEU A 215 4.36 -4.80 -0.70
C LEU A 215 4.62 -3.33 -0.40
N VAL A 216 5.88 -2.96 -0.33
CA VAL A 216 6.31 -1.56 -0.15
C VAL A 216 6.71 -0.99 -1.50
N ILE A 217 5.98 0.02 -1.97
CA ILE A 217 6.23 0.72 -3.22
C ILE A 217 6.44 2.21 -2.98
N SER A 218 7.23 2.84 -3.83
CA SER A 218 7.42 4.29 -3.81
C SER A 218 6.35 4.99 -4.65
N ALA A 219 5.85 6.14 -4.20
CA ALA A 219 4.84 6.91 -4.92
C ALA A 219 5.30 7.41 -6.31
N ASP A 220 6.62 7.55 -6.50
CA ASP A 220 7.24 7.94 -7.77
C ASP A 220 7.21 6.83 -8.85
N LEU A 221 6.80 5.63 -8.50
CA LEU A 221 6.71 4.50 -9.43
C LEU A 221 5.60 4.68 -10.49
N GLY A 222 4.57 5.46 -10.21
CA GLY A 222 3.48 5.77 -11.15
C GLY A 222 2.79 4.50 -11.67
N GLN A 223 2.50 4.46 -12.97
CA GLN A 223 1.78 3.35 -13.60
C GLN A 223 2.53 2.00 -13.58
N ALA A 224 3.84 2.00 -13.39
CA ALA A 224 4.62 0.76 -13.26
C ALA A 224 4.28 -0.02 -11.97
N ALA A 225 3.64 0.64 -10.98
CA ALA A 225 3.20 0.03 -9.72
C ALA A 225 2.30 -1.18 -9.93
N GLN A 226 1.41 -1.16 -10.92
CA GLN A 226 0.49 -2.26 -11.20
C GLN A 226 1.22 -3.54 -11.58
N LYS A 227 2.14 -3.46 -12.55
CA LYS A 227 2.93 -4.62 -12.99
C LYS A 227 3.78 -5.18 -11.85
N GLN A 228 4.38 -4.29 -11.07
CA GLN A 228 5.18 -4.68 -9.92
C GLN A 228 4.33 -5.38 -8.87
N ALA A 229 3.18 -4.82 -8.51
CA ALA A 229 2.27 -5.39 -7.52
C ALA A 229 1.78 -6.78 -7.94
N GLN A 230 1.42 -6.95 -9.20
CA GLN A 230 1.00 -8.23 -9.75
C GLN A 230 2.12 -9.28 -9.63
N ALA A 231 3.34 -8.95 -10.05
CA ALA A 231 4.46 -9.89 -10.02
C ALA A 231 4.84 -10.30 -8.58
N PHE A 232 4.84 -9.37 -7.61
CA PHE A 232 5.04 -9.71 -6.20
C PHE A 232 3.88 -10.53 -5.62
N HIS A 233 2.64 -10.24 -6.04
CA HIS A 233 1.47 -11.01 -5.60
C HIS A 233 1.54 -12.46 -6.10
N GLU A 234 1.90 -12.67 -7.36
CA GLU A 234 2.10 -14.01 -7.95
C GLU A 234 3.25 -14.76 -7.25
N THR A 235 4.30 -14.04 -6.82
CA THR A 235 5.47 -14.64 -6.15
C THR A 235 5.20 -15.06 -4.73
N CYS A 236 4.58 -14.22 -3.89
CA CYS A 236 4.46 -14.47 -2.44
C CYS A 236 3.06 -14.20 -1.86
N GLY A 237 2.05 -13.92 -2.67
CA GLY A 237 0.68 -13.70 -2.21
C GLY A 237 0.55 -12.45 -1.34
N VAL A 238 0.89 -11.27 -1.87
CA VAL A 238 0.79 -9.98 -1.17
C VAL A 238 -0.61 -9.78 -0.58
N THR A 239 -0.68 -9.40 0.70
CA THR A 239 -1.93 -9.16 1.45
C THR A 239 -2.29 -7.68 1.53
N GLY A 240 -1.33 -6.78 1.39
CA GLY A 240 -1.53 -5.34 1.44
C GLY A 240 -0.39 -4.56 0.79
N VAL A 241 -0.61 -3.27 0.57
CA VAL A 241 0.38 -2.37 -0.06
C VAL A 241 0.64 -1.17 0.86
N ILE A 242 1.90 -0.82 1.00
CA ILE A 242 2.34 0.42 1.66
C ILE A 242 2.97 1.33 0.61
N VAL A 243 2.42 2.53 0.47
CA VAL A 243 2.98 3.56 -0.41
C VAL A 243 3.87 4.50 0.41
N THR A 244 5.10 4.71 -0.06
CA THR A 244 6.13 5.53 0.58
C THR A 244 6.45 6.77 -0.24
N LYS A 245 7.22 7.71 0.33
CA LYS A 245 7.72 8.92 -0.33
C LYS A 245 6.62 9.83 -0.88
N LEU A 246 5.47 9.87 -0.23
CA LEU A 246 4.34 10.73 -0.62
C LEU A 246 4.66 12.23 -0.51
N GLU A 247 5.67 12.60 0.27
CA GLU A 247 6.14 13.97 0.45
C GLU A 247 6.85 14.55 -0.79
N GLY A 248 7.29 13.71 -1.71
CA GLY A 248 8.01 14.11 -2.93
C GLY A 248 7.13 14.25 -4.18
N THR A 249 5.83 14.02 -4.07
CA THR A 249 4.87 14.05 -5.20
C THR A 249 4.06 15.32 -5.31
#